data_ae7b9b20eab3e029b12f336f92b92a56
#
_entry.id   ae7b9b20eab3e029b12f336f92b92a56
#
_cell.length_a   1.000
_cell.length_b   1.000
_cell.length_c   1.000
_cell.angle_alpha   90.00
_cell.angle_beta   90.00
_cell.angle_gamma   90.00
#
_symmetry.space_group_name_H-M   'P 1'
#
loop_
_entity.id
_entity.type
_entity.pdbx_description
1 polymer ?
#
loop_
_entity_poly.entity_id
_entity_poly.type
_entity_poly.pdbx_seq_one_letter_code
_entity_poly.pdbx_strand_id
1 'polypeptide(L)'
;TAKARRIFGQDEEEDECLLSIVRSAVYQAHRRQFYKADAIVGLDEEFMVRAHLMVPEEEINNLYSWLLNFQILDEEFKNRLKVSKVYNEDDIFVFFNPRWSHPDYPDGLVYFDTNHNCVAILGLNYFGELKKATLTLAWGTAARNGYVSCHGGLKIFQGKEGQKDYVASF
;
A
#
# COMPACT_ATOMS: atom_id res chain seq x y z
N THR A 1 13.26 -2.11 9.57
CA THR A 1 12.56 -3.22 8.89
C THR A 1 11.84 -4.03 9.95
N ALA A 2 10.55 -4.31 9.77
CA ALA A 2 9.78 -5.14 10.69
C ALA A 2 10.43 -6.52 10.81
N LYS A 3 10.62 -6.98 12.02
CA LYS A 3 11.05 -8.37 12.29
C LYS A 3 9.87 -9.34 12.19
N ALA A 4 8.64 -8.85 12.43
CA ALA A 4 7.42 -9.63 12.31
C ALA A 4 6.60 -9.16 11.10
N ARG A 5 6.70 -9.90 10.00
CA ARG A 5 5.79 -9.79 8.86
C ARG A 5 4.97 -11.06 8.77
N ARG A 6 3.67 -10.88 8.62
CA ARG A 6 2.70 -11.98 8.53
C ARG A 6 1.74 -11.72 7.39
N ILE A 7 1.29 -12.81 6.78
CA ILE A 7 0.34 -12.80 5.68
C ILE A 7 -0.82 -13.70 6.08
N PHE A 8 -2.04 -13.16 6.06
CA PHE A 8 -3.28 -13.89 6.34
C PHE A 8 -3.41 -15.13 5.44
N GLY A 9 -3.82 -16.24 6.04
CA GLY A 9 -4.04 -17.51 5.35
C GLY A 9 -2.80 -18.42 5.28
N GLN A 10 -1.70 -18.06 5.95
CA GLN A 10 -0.51 -18.94 6.03
C GLN A 10 -0.54 -19.87 7.23
N ASP A 11 -1.13 -19.45 8.35
CA ASP A 11 -1.26 -20.23 9.58
C ASP A 11 -2.57 -19.83 10.28
N GLU A 12 -3.55 -20.74 10.31
CA GLU A 12 -4.89 -20.46 10.84
C GLU A 12 -4.90 -20.14 12.34
N GLU A 13 -4.05 -20.80 13.15
CA GLU A 13 -3.98 -20.54 14.59
C GLU A 13 -3.33 -19.17 14.86
N GLU A 14 -2.27 -18.83 14.13
CA GLU A 14 -1.61 -17.53 14.24
C GLU A 14 -2.55 -16.43 13.73
N ASP A 15 -3.30 -16.66 12.66
CA ASP A 15 -4.22 -15.68 12.06
C ASP A 15 -5.34 -15.25 13.01
N GLU A 16 -5.95 -16.15 13.78
CA GLU A 16 -6.96 -15.79 14.77
C GLU A 16 -6.40 -14.84 15.83
N CYS A 17 -5.20 -15.13 16.32
CA CYS A 17 -4.53 -14.28 17.28
C CYS A 17 -4.18 -12.90 16.68
N LEU A 18 -3.59 -12.89 15.49
CA LEU A 18 -3.20 -11.66 14.78
C LEU A 18 -4.39 -10.78 14.42
N LEU A 19 -5.49 -11.36 13.96
CA LEU A 19 -6.73 -10.62 13.69
C LEU A 19 -7.26 -9.95 14.94
N SER A 20 -7.21 -10.63 16.10
CA SER A 20 -7.61 -10.04 17.37
C SER A 20 -6.70 -8.85 17.75
N ILE A 21 -5.39 -9.00 17.59
CA ILE A 21 -4.41 -7.94 17.85
C ILE A 21 -4.63 -6.75 16.93
N VAL A 22 -4.79 -6.98 15.63
CA VAL A 22 -5.01 -5.90 14.63
C VAL A 22 -6.35 -5.19 14.89
N ARG A 23 -7.42 -5.92 15.17
CA ARG A 23 -8.72 -5.32 15.55
C ARG A 23 -8.62 -4.46 16.79
N SER A 24 -7.89 -4.93 17.81
CA SER A 24 -7.63 -4.15 19.01
C SER A 24 -6.84 -2.88 18.73
N ALA A 25 -5.81 -2.95 17.89
CA ALA A 25 -5.02 -1.80 17.47
C ALA A 25 -5.86 -0.74 16.72
N VAL A 26 -6.71 -1.17 15.79
CA VAL A 26 -7.64 -0.30 15.06
C VAL A 26 -8.68 0.29 15.99
N TYR A 27 -9.26 -0.52 16.89
CA TYR A 27 -10.24 -0.03 17.87
C TYR A 27 -9.64 1.00 18.84
N GLN A 28 -8.42 0.81 19.30
CA GLN A 28 -7.74 1.79 20.15
C GLN A 28 -7.47 3.10 19.40
N ALA A 29 -7.19 3.01 18.10
CA ALA A 29 -6.92 4.16 17.25
C ALA A 29 -8.14 5.08 17.06
N HIS A 30 -9.40 4.60 17.24
CA HIS A 30 -10.60 5.43 17.09
C HIS A 30 -10.67 6.60 18.08
N ARG A 31 -9.90 6.56 19.15
CA ARG A 31 -9.79 7.66 20.14
C ARG A 31 -8.82 8.76 19.72
N ARG A 32 -8.16 8.60 18.59
CA ARG A 32 -7.16 9.55 18.07
C ARG A 32 -7.64 10.09 16.73
N GLN A 33 -7.17 11.26 16.38
CA GLN A 33 -7.40 11.84 15.06
C GLN A 33 -6.47 11.17 14.05
N PHE A 34 -7.05 10.76 12.92
CA PHE A 34 -6.35 10.20 11.78
C PHE A 34 -6.61 11.04 10.53
N TYR A 35 -5.58 11.21 9.72
CA TYR A 35 -5.73 11.67 8.34
C TYR A 35 -5.90 10.49 7.40
N LYS A 36 -6.74 10.68 6.39
CA LYS A 36 -6.87 9.79 5.25
C LYS A 36 -6.33 10.49 4.01
N ALA A 37 -5.50 9.79 3.24
CA ALA A 37 -5.07 10.21 1.92
C ALA A 37 -5.43 9.16 0.89
N ASP A 38 -5.74 9.61 -0.32
CA ASP A 38 -6.07 8.77 -1.47
C ASP A 38 -5.05 9.02 -2.59
N ALA A 39 -4.53 7.95 -3.16
CA ALA A 39 -3.58 8.01 -4.27
C ALA A 39 -3.82 6.86 -5.25
N ILE A 40 -3.12 6.91 -6.37
CA ILE A 40 -3.13 5.86 -7.39
C ILE A 40 -1.74 5.23 -7.47
N VAL A 41 -1.73 3.90 -7.56
CA VAL A 41 -0.55 3.10 -7.89
C VAL A 41 -0.70 2.60 -9.32
N GLY A 42 0.29 2.88 -10.15
CA GLY A 42 0.23 2.68 -11.60
C GLY A 42 -0.31 3.92 -12.31
N LEU A 43 0.23 4.21 -13.51
CA LEU A 43 -0.10 5.42 -14.27
C LEU A 43 -0.66 5.11 -15.66
N ASP A 44 -0.67 3.84 -16.04
CA ASP A 44 -1.18 3.38 -17.32
C ASP A 44 -2.56 2.72 -17.15
N GLU A 45 -3.46 2.94 -18.10
CA GLU A 45 -4.82 2.38 -18.08
C GLU A 45 -4.84 0.85 -18.12
N GLU A 46 -3.74 0.21 -18.51
CA GLU A 46 -3.58 -1.23 -18.36
C GLU A 46 -3.58 -1.65 -16.88
N PHE A 47 -3.02 -0.80 -15.99
CA PHE A 47 -2.94 -1.09 -14.56
C PHE A 47 -2.95 0.20 -13.74
N MET A 48 -4.05 0.49 -13.11
CA MET A 48 -4.21 1.57 -12.13
C MET A 48 -5.07 1.06 -10.98
N VAL A 49 -4.57 1.12 -9.75
CA VAL A 49 -5.34 0.79 -8.54
C VAL A 49 -5.34 1.97 -7.57
N ARG A 50 -6.44 2.14 -6.86
CA ARG A 50 -6.54 3.17 -5.84
C ARG A 50 -6.01 2.64 -4.51
N ALA A 51 -5.28 3.49 -3.80
CA ALA A 51 -4.76 3.21 -2.47
C ALA A 51 -5.23 4.27 -1.48
N HIS A 52 -5.58 3.83 -0.29
CA HIS A 52 -5.97 4.63 0.85
C HIS A 52 -4.95 4.46 1.97
N LEU A 53 -4.44 5.57 2.47
CA LEU A 53 -3.56 5.58 3.63
C LEU A 53 -4.29 6.23 4.81
N MET A 54 -4.29 5.58 5.95
CA MET A 54 -4.71 6.15 7.23
C MET A 54 -3.53 6.26 8.17
N VAL A 55 -3.24 7.48 8.62
CA VAL A 55 -2.14 7.78 9.54
C VAL A 55 -2.61 8.66 10.70
N PRO A 56 -2.03 8.52 11.92
CA PRO A 56 -2.29 9.45 13.00
C PRO A 56 -1.86 10.87 12.62
N GLU A 57 -2.54 11.89 13.19
CA GLU A 57 -2.28 13.30 12.92
C GLU A 57 -0.80 13.68 13.06
N GLU A 58 -0.12 13.17 14.06
CA GLU A 58 1.28 13.45 14.32
C GLU A 58 2.24 12.86 13.27
N GLU A 59 1.77 12.00 12.39
CA GLU A 59 2.54 11.34 11.32
C GLU A 59 2.35 12.01 9.95
N ILE A 60 2.02 13.28 9.93
CA ILE A 60 1.79 14.07 8.72
C ILE A 60 2.99 14.02 7.74
N ASN A 61 4.21 13.92 8.25
CA ASN A 61 5.41 13.80 7.42
C ASN A 61 5.44 12.48 6.64
N ASN A 62 4.99 11.38 7.25
CA ASN A 62 4.88 10.08 6.58
C ASN A 62 3.78 10.09 5.52
N LEU A 63 2.65 10.75 5.78
CA LEU A 63 1.59 10.97 4.81
C LEU A 63 2.09 11.78 3.61
N TYR A 64 2.76 12.92 3.87
CA TYR A 64 3.31 13.76 2.81
C TYR A 64 4.34 13.00 1.96
N SER A 65 5.24 12.27 2.60
CA SER A 65 6.23 11.43 1.90
C SER A 65 5.56 10.35 1.04
N TRP A 66 4.45 9.78 1.51
CA TRP A 66 3.68 8.79 0.76
C TRP A 66 3.05 9.42 -0.49
N LEU A 67 2.42 10.59 -0.36
CA LEU A 67 1.84 11.33 -1.49
C LEU A 67 2.89 11.76 -2.53
N LEU A 68 4.15 11.98 -2.12
CA LEU A 68 5.25 12.26 -3.06
C LEU A 68 5.70 11.02 -3.86
N ASN A 69 5.33 9.82 -3.44
CA ASN A 69 5.72 8.57 -4.10
C ASN A 69 4.61 7.95 -4.96
N PHE A 70 3.38 8.44 -4.84
CA PHE A 70 2.22 7.92 -5.57
C PHE A 70 1.47 9.06 -6.23
N GLN A 71 0.70 8.76 -7.26
CA GLN A 71 -0.10 9.75 -7.97
C GLN A 71 -1.29 10.19 -7.12
N ILE A 72 -1.40 11.49 -6.88
CA ILE A 72 -2.57 12.07 -6.20
C ILE A 72 -3.81 11.84 -7.06
N LEU A 73 -4.92 11.48 -6.41
CA LEU A 73 -6.20 11.24 -7.06
C LEU A 73 -6.92 12.57 -7.36
N ASP A 74 -6.56 13.21 -8.47
CA ASP A 74 -7.27 14.35 -9.04
C ASP A 74 -8.40 13.94 -10.00
N GLU A 75 -9.08 14.89 -10.61
CA GLU A 75 -10.20 14.61 -11.51
C GLU A 75 -9.75 13.89 -12.79
N GLU A 76 -8.57 14.20 -13.33
CA GLU A 76 -8.01 13.51 -14.48
C GLU A 76 -7.79 12.03 -14.16
N PHE A 77 -7.06 11.75 -13.08
CA PHE A 77 -6.76 10.37 -12.67
C PHE A 77 -7.97 9.59 -12.18
N LYS A 78 -8.99 10.26 -11.61
CA LYS A 78 -10.28 9.60 -11.33
C LYS A 78 -10.96 9.08 -12.59
N ASN A 79 -10.91 9.84 -13.67
CA ASN A 79 -11.51 9.42 -14.94
C ASN A 79 -10.69 8.32 -15.63
N ARG A 80 -9.37 8.42 -15.59
CA ARG A 80 -8.48 7.38 -16.12
C ARG A 80 -8.62 6.07 -15.35
N LEU A 81 -8.74 6.14 -14.02
CA LEU A 81 -8.95 4.95 -13.18
C LEU A 81 -10.19 4.14 -13.59
N LYS A 82 -11.30 4.82 -13.97
CA LYS A 82 -12.55 4.15 -14.36
C LYS A 82 -12.42 3.27 -15.60
N VAL A 83 -11.43 3.54 -16.45
CA VAL A 83 -11.15 2.75 -17.66
C VAL A 83 -9.98 1.79 -17.48
N SER A 84 -9.38 1.76 -16.29
CA SER A 84 -8.32 0.81 -15.96
C SER A 84 -8.81 -0.63 -16.09
N LYS A 85 -7.99 -1.50 -16.67
CA LYS A 85 -8.32 -2.93 -16.81
C LYS A 85 -8.52 -3.64 -15.48
N VAL A 86 -7.93 -3.12 -14.40
CA VAL A 86 -8.06 -3.66 -13.04
C VAL A 86 -9.03 -2.83 -12.18
N TYR A 87 -9.92 -2.06 -12.78
CA TYR A 87 -10.86 -1.18 -12.06
C TYR A 87 -11.78 -1.93 -11.08
N ASN A 88 -12.10 -3.19 -11.38
CA ASN A 88 -12.97 -4.02 -10.52
C ASN A 88 -12.22 -4.71 -9.36
N GLU A 89 -10.92 -4.51 -9.26
CA GLU A 89 -10.16 -4.96 -8.08
C GLU A 89 -10.47 -4.05 -6.88
N ASP A 90 -10.40 -4.63 -5.69
CA ASP A 90 -10.59 -3.88 -4.46
C ASP A 90 -9.48 -2.85 -4.26
N ASP A 91 -9.86 -1.70 -3.73
CA ASP A 91 -8.91 -0.66 -3.35
C ASP A 91 -7.92 -1.18 -2.30
N ILE A 92 -6.70 -0.65 -2.32
CA ILE A 92 -5.69 -0.95 -1.32
C ILE A 92 -5.92 -0.10 -0.06
N PHE A 93 -5.94 -0.74 1.11
CA PHE A 93 -6.05 -0.07 2.40
C PHE A 93 -4.79 -0.24 3.24
N VAL A 94 -4.17 0.86 3.62
CA VAL A 94 -2.98 0.90 4.47
C VAL A 94 -3.31 1.60 5.76
N PHE A 95 -3.25 0.87 6.87
CA PHE A 95 -3.38 1.40 8.21
C PHE A 95 -2.00 1.50 8.85
N PHE A 96 -1.59 2.70 9.24
CA PHE A 96 -0.27 2.99 9.78
C PHE A 96 -0.40 3.58 11.20
N ASN A 97 0.12 2.87 12.20
CA ASN A 97 0.13 3.33 13.59
C ASN A 97 1.49 3.05 14.25
N PRO A 98 2.48 3.94 14.08
CA PRO A 98 3.85 3.71 14.57
C PRO A 98 3.99 3.75 16.10
N ARG A 99 3.03 4.35 16.82
CA ARG A 99 3.03 4.42 18.28
C ARG A 99 2.33 3.24 18.95
N TRP A 100 1.85 2.29 18.19
CA TRP A 100 1.33 1.05 18.75
C TRP A 100 2.47 0.21 19.34
N SER A 101 2.20 -0.49 20.42
CA SER A 101 3.15 -1.42 21.06
C SER A 101 2.43 -2.65 21.54
N HIS A 102 3.10 -3.79 21.50
CA HIS A 102 2.60 -5.06 22.00
C HIS A 102 3.77 -5.89 22.56
N PRO A 103 3.60 -6.59 23.70
CA PRO A 103 4.67 -7.38 24.31
C PRO A 103 5.26 -8.44 23.37
N ASP A 104 4.42 -9.13 22.60
CA ASP A 104 4.84 -10.17 21.67
C ASP A 104 5.48 -9.62 20.38
N TYR A 105 5.30 -8.33 20.11
CA TYR A 105 5.81 -7.64 18.91
C TYR A 105 6.58 -6.36 19.27
N PRO A 106 7.67 -6.47 20.07
CA PRO A 106 8.40 -5.28 20.53
C PRO A 106 9.07 -4.49 19.42
N ASP A 107 9.36 -5.12 18.28
CA ASP A 107 9.93 -4.49 17.07
C ASP A 107 8.86 -4.15 16.01
N GLY A 108 7.59 -4.17 16.40
CA GLY A 108 6.46 -3.88 15.52
C GLY A 108 5.96 -5.08 14.71
N LEU A 109 4.79 -4.91 14.10
CA LEU A 109 4.08 -5.91 13.30
C LEU A 109 3.64 -5.31 11.98
N VAL A 110 3.87 -6.03 10.89
CA VAL A 110 3.25 -5.77 9.59
C VAL A 110 2.41 -6.98 9.20
N TYR A 111 1.10 -6.79 9.13
CA TYR A 111 0.16 -7.85 8.82
C TYR A 111 -0.60 -7.54 7.54
N PHE A 112 -0.44 -8.41 6.54
CA PHE A 112 -1.07 -8.30 5.24
C PHE A 112 -2.29 -9.22 5.15
N ASP A 113 -3.39 -8.69 4.69
CA ASP A 113 -4.51 -9.44 4.13
C ASP A 113 -4.57 -9.18 2.63
N THR A 114 -3.99 -10.08 1.86
CA THR A 114 -3.91 -9.97 0.41
C THR A 114 -5.23 -10.30 -0.28
N ASN A 115 -6.15 -10.98 0.42
CA ASN A 115 -7.47 -11.30 -0.11
C ASN A 115 -8.39 -10.05 -0.14
N HIS A 116 -8.17 -9.13 0.80
CA HIS A 116 -8.93 -7.86 0.90
C HIS A 116 -8.08 -6.63 0.62
N ASN A 117 -6.89 -6.79 0.04
CA ASN A 117 -5.96 -5.70 -0.27
C ASN A 117 -5.67 -4.77 0.92
N CYS A 118 -5.55 -5.33 2.12
CA CYS A 118 -5.33 -4.56 3.35
C CYS A 118 -3.97 -4.85 3.98
N VAL A 119 -3.39 -3.84 4.62
CA VAL A 119 -2.21 -4.01 5.46
C VAL A 119 -2.29 -3.14 6.70
N ALA A 120 -1.93 -3.70 7.85
CA ALA A 120 -1.69 -2.97 9.10
C ALA A 120 -0.18 -2.92 9.38
N ILE A 121 0.35 -1.71 9.59
CA ILE A 121 1.74 -1.44 9.94
C ILE A 121 1.73 -0.82 11.33
N LEU A 122 2.15 -1.60 12.32
CA LEU A 122 2.00 -1.28 13.73
C LEU A 122 3.35 -1.24 14.44
N GLY A 123 3.59 -0.22 15.27
CA GLY A 123 4.79 -0.09 16.07
C GLY A 123 6.08 0.18 15.30
N LEU A 124 5.98 0.68 14.06
CA LEU A 124 7.10 0.95 13.18
C LEU A 124 7.02 2.37 12.63
N ASN A 125 8.04 3.17 12.87
CA ASN A 125 8.16 4.51 12.28
C ASN A 125 9.23 4.51 11.19
N TYR A 126 9.00 3.73 10.14
CA TYR A 126 9.90 3.63 8.99
C TYR A 126 9.12 3.79 7.69
N PHE A 127 9.29 4.92 7.02
CA PHE A 127 8.61 5.24 5.77
C PHE A 127 8.80 4.18 4.67
N GLY A 128 9.99 3.57 4.60
CA GLY A 128 10.26 2.51 3.63
C GLY A 128 9.32 1.30 3.77
N GLU A 129 8.84 1.00 4.98
CA GLU A 129 7.85 -0.06 5.19
C GLU A 129 6.48 0.36 4.64
N LEU A 130 6.05 1.59 4.93
CA LEU A 130 4.80 2.15 4.44
C LEU A 130 4.71 2.13 2.90
N LYS A 131 5.76 2.62 2.23
CA LYS A 131 5.85 2.60 0.77
C LYS A 131 5.83 1.18 0.21
N LYS A 132 6.67 0.29 0.76
CA LYS A 132 6.80 -1.09 0.28
C LYS A 132 5.54 -1.90 0.50
N ALA A 133 4.83 -1.71 1.62
CA ALA A 133 3.58 -2.40 1.89
C ALA A 133 2.51 -2.04 0.85
N THR A 134 2.38 -0.75 0.51
CA THR A 134 1.48 -0.30 -0.56
C THR A 134 1.82 -0.96 -1.90
N LEU A 135 3.11 -0.98 -2.27
CA LEU A 135 3.57 -1.63 -3.51
C LEU A 135 3.38 -3.15 -3.49
N THR A 136 3.57 -3.81 -2.34
CA THR A 136 3.35 -5.26 -2.21
C THR A 136 1.91 -5.64 -2.52
N LEU A 137 0.93 -4.89 -2.03
CA LEU A 137 -0.48 -5.13 -2.33
C LEU A 137 -0.79 -4.84 -3.82
N ALA A 138 -0.23 -3.77 -4.38
CA ALA A 138 -0.37 -3.49 -5.81
C ALA A 138 0.24 -4.61 -6.68
N TRP A 139 1.37 -5.18 -6.28
CA TRP A 139 1.97 -6.33 -6.95
C TRP A 139 1.09 -7.59 -6.85
N GLY A 140 0.43 -7.79 -5.71
CA GLY A 140 -0.57 -8.86 -5.56
C GLY A 140 -1.71 -8.71 -6.57
N THR A 141 -2.27 -7.50 -6.68
CA THR A 141 -3.28 -7.17 -7.70
C THR A 141 -2.75 -7.39 -9.11
N ALA A 142 -1.52 -6.95 -9.40
CA ALA A 142 -0.90 -7.16 -10.71
C ALA A 142 -0.78 -8.64 -11.06
N ALA A 143 -0.28 -9.46 -10.12
CA ALA A 143 -0.13 -10.89 -10.32
C ALA A 143 -1.46 -11.60 -10.59
N ARG A 144 -2.53 -11.26 -9.87
CA ARG A 144 -3.88 -11.81 -10.09
C ARG A 144 -4.43 -11.47 -11.48
N ASN A 145 -3.97 -10.39 -12.08
CA ASN A 145 -4.40 -9.90 -13.40
C ASN A 145 -3.41 -10.26 -14.53
N GLY A 146 -2.47 -11.16 -14.27
CA GLY A 146 -1.56 -11.67 -15.30
C GLY A 146 -0.37 -10.76 -15.62
N TYR A 147 -0.09 -9.75 -14.79
CA TYR A 147 1.07 -8.88 -14.92
C TYR A 147 2.25 -9.41 -14.11
N VAL A 148 3.45 -9.10 -14.55
CA VAL A 148 4.70 -9.40 -13.83
C VAL A 148 5.21 -8.12 -13.18
N SER A 149 5.37 -8.16 -11.86
CA SER A 149 5.90 -7.05 -11.09
C SER A 149 7.42 -7.08 -11.06
N CYS A 150 8.05 -5.92 -11.32
CA CYS A 150 9.48 -5.75 -11.28
C CYS A 150 9.86 -4.61 -10.34
N HIS A 151 10.93 -4.81 -9.55
CA HIS A 151 11.50 -3.74 -8.73
C HIS A 151 12.60 -3.05 -9.53
N GLY A 152 12.25 -1.97 -10.20
CA GLY A 152 13.17 -1.23 -11.05
C GLY A 152 12.71 0.21 -11.32
N GLY A 153 13.52 0.95 -12.04
CA GLY A 153 13.18 2.27 -12.58
C GLY A 153 12.73 2.14 -14.03
N LEU A 154 11.67 2.83 -14.41
CA LEU A 154 11.21 2.93 -15.79
C LEU A 154 11.33 4.37 -16.29
N LYS A 155 11.92 4.56 -17.46
CA LYS A 155 11.90 5.82 -18.19
C LYS A 155 11.28 5.63 -19.56
N ILE A 156 10.48 6.59 -19.97
CA ILE A 156 9.86 6.63 -21.29
C ILE A 156 10.44 7.84 -22.02
N PHE A 157 10.98 7.62 -23.19
CA PHE A 157 11.48 8.66 -24.06
C PHE A 157 10.61 8.75 -25.31
N GLN A 158 10.46 9.95 -25.83
CA GLN A 158 9.87 10.13 -27.15
C GLN A 158 10.96 9.86 -28.19
N GLY A 159 10.84 8.74 -28.91
CA GLY A 159 11.70 8.40 -30.02
C GLY A 159 11.38 9.21 -31.28
N LYS A 160 12.07 8.91 -32.37
CA LYS A 160 11.82 9.48 -33.68
C LYS A 160 10.43 9.04 -34.17
N GLU A 161 9.71 9.93 -34.88
CA GLU A 161 8.39 9.66 -35.47
C GLU A 161 7.25 9.36 -34.48
N GLY A 162 7.36 9.81 -33.20
CA GLY A 162 6.33 9.60 -32.18
C GLY A 162 6.33 8.22 -31.54
N GLN A 163 7.28 7.35 -31.88
CA GLN A 163 7.49 6.09 -31.18
C GLN A 163 7.92 6.35 -29.74
N LYS A 164 7.43 5.56 -28.80
CA LYS A 164 7.88 5.59 -27.41
C LYS A 164 8.94 4.53 -27.18
N ASP A 165 10.10 4.96 -26.70
CA ASP A 165 11.20 4.07 -26.28
C ASP A 165 11.15 3.89 -24.77
N TYR A 166 11.19 2.65 -24.31
CA TYR A 166 11.14 2.30 -22.90
C TYR A 166 12.49 1.81 -22.42
N VAL A 167 12.98 2.37 -21.32
CA VAL A 167 14.22 1.92 -20.66
C VAL A 167 13.86 1.50 -19.23
N ALA A 168 14.03 0.22 -18.93
CA ALA A 168 13.92 -0.32 -17.59
C ALA A 168 15.31 -0.58 -17.00
N SER A 169 15.49 -0.24 -15.74
CA SER A 169 16.71 -0.49 -14.97
C SER A 169 16.36 -1.25 -13.70
N PHE A 170 17.00 -2.38 -13.50
CA PHE A 170 16.81 -3.30 -12.37
C PHE A 170 17.99 -3.23 -11.41
#